data_b56c289eb08c1244a6775b8f2aaffa28
#
_entry.id   b56c289eb08c1244a6775b8f2aaffa28
#
_cell.length_a   1.000
_cell.length_b   1.000
_cell.length_c   1.000
_cell.angle_alpha   90.00
_cell.angle_beta   90.00
_cell.angle_gamma   90.00
#
_symmetry.space_group_name_H-M   'P 1'
#
loop_
_entity.id
_entity.type
_entity.pdbx_description
1 polymer ?
#
loop_
_entity_poly.entity_id
_entity_poly.type
_entity_poly.pdbx_seq_one_letter_code
_entity_poly.pdbx_strand_id
1 'polypeptide(L)' 'MPFEVFMHTWDEISGRKVLATVPTKAEADDKLDELSERFPHAYIDFRSVPE' A
#
# COMPACT_ATOMS: atom_id res chain seq x y z
N MET A 1 0.06 14.69 5.89
CA MET A 1 -1.04 13.86 5.37
C MET A 1 -0.67 12.40 5.43
N PRO A 2 -1.55 11.53 5.91
CA PRO A 2 -1.23 10.11 5.95
C PRO A 2 -1.22 9.48 4.57
N PHE A 3 -0.53 8.35 4.48
CA PHE A 3 -0.48 7.56 3.25
C PHE A 3 -0.96 6.15 3.53
N GLU A 4 -1.61 5.56 2.56
CA GLU A 4 -2.16 4.23 2.63
C GLU A 4 -1.42 3.35 1.63
N VAL A 5 -0.83 2.26 2.13
CA VAL A 5 -0.16 1.26 1.28
C VAL A 5 -1.14 0.13 1.05
N PHE A 6 -1.37 -0.19 -0.20
CA PHE A 6 -2.39 -1.17 -0.56
C PHE A 6 -1.91 -2.10 -1.66
N MET A 7 -2.57 -3.25 -1.76
CA MET A 7 -2.31 -4.26 -2.77
C MET A 7 -3.53 -4.39 -3.67
N HIS A 8 -3.30 -4.45 -4.97
CA HIS A 8 -4.38 -4.71 -5.92
C HIS A 8 -4.75 -6.19 -5.88
N THR A 9 -6.03 -6.48 -5.75
CA THR A 9 -6.53 -7.85 -5.68
C THR A 9 -7.60 -8.05 -6.76
N TRP A 10 -7.74 -9.30 -7.19
CA TRP A 10 -8.72 -9.66 -8.19
C TRP A 10 -10.06 -10.09 -7.58
N ASP A 11 -10.02 -10.47 -6.29
CA ASP A 11 -11.15 -11.07 -5.61
C ASP A 11 -11.98 -10.07 -4.80
N GLU A 12 -11.48 -8.87 -4.63
CA GLU A 12 -12.15 -7.84 -3.84
C GLU A 12 -13.01 -6.95 -4.75
N ILE A 13 -14.16 -6.56 -4.28
CA ILE A 13 -15.06 -5.66 -5.02
C ILE A 13 -14.37 -4.33 -5.31
N SER A 14 -13.62 -3.84 -4.34
CA SER A 14 -12.86 -2.59 -4.48
C SER A 14 -11.61 -2.73 -5.33
N GLY A 15 -11.17 -3.97 -5.56
CA GLY A 15 -9.96 -4.24 -6.32
C GLY A 15 -8.66 -3.95 -5.59
N ARG A 16 -8.73 -3.71 -4.28
CA ARG A 16 -7.53 -3.43 -3.49
C ARG A 16 -7.74 -3.76 -2.03
N LYS A 17 -6.63 -4.09 -1.36
CA LYS A 17 -6.61 -4.39 0.05
C LYS A 17 -5.58 -3.49 0.73
N VAL A 18 -5.99 -2.73 1.75
CA VAL A 18 -5.09 -1.87 2.49
C VAL A 18 -4.22 -2.72 3.41
N LEU A 19 -2.91 -2.58 3.28
CA LEU A 19 -1.94 -3.35 4.06
C LEU A 19 -1.41 -2.56 5.25
N ALA A 20 -1.26 -1.25 5.09
CA ALA A 20 -0.74 -0.40 6.16
C ALA A 20 -1.13 1.04 5.92
N THR A 21 -1.21 1.82 7.01
CA THR A 21 -1.40 3.27 6.93
C THR A 21 -0.24 3.90 7.69
N VAL A 22 0.44 4.85 7.04
CA VAL A 22 1.62 5.49 7.61
C VAL A 22 1.47 7.00 7.53
N PRO A 23 2.12 7.75 8.44
CA PRO A 23 1.92 9.21 8.50
C PRO A 23 2.69 10.00 7.44
N THR A 24 3.76 9.45 6.84
CA THR A 24 4.61 10.17 5.90
C THR A 24 4.87 9.38 4.64
N LYS A 25 5.22 10.11 3.57
CA LYS A 25 5.57 9.50 2.31
C LYS A 25 6.83 8.64 2.42
N ALA A 26 7.81 9.08 3.20
CA ALA A 26 9.04 8.32 3.40
C ALA A 26 8.75 6.94 3.99
N GLU A 27 7.86 6.88 4.97
CA GLU A 27 7.44 5.61 5.56
C GLU A 27 6.64 4.77 4.57
N ALA A 28 5.83 5.42 3.72
CA ALA A 28 5.07 4.71 2.69
C ALA A 28 6.02 4.05 1.69
N ASP A 29 7.07 4.76 1.27
CA ASP A 29 8.07 4.20 0.37
C ASP A 29 8.78 3.01 1.01
N ASP A 30 9.15 3.11 2.28
CA ASP A 30 9.80 2.02 3.02
C ASP A 30 8.88 0.80 3.09
N LYS A 31 7.60 1.03 3.40
CA LYS A 31 6.64 -0.07 3.47
C LYS A 31 6.41 -0.70 2.11
N LEU A 32 6.35 0.10 1.07
CA LEU A 32 6.18 -0.40 -0.29
C LEU A 32 7.32 -1.34 -0.66
N ASP A 33 8.56 -0.93 -0.38
CA ASP A 33 9.74 -1.73 -0.63
C ASP A 33 9.70 -3.05 0.14
N GLU A 34 9.42 -2.97 1.43
CA GLU A 34 9.34 -4.15 2.31
C GLU A 34 8.29 -5.14 1.83
N LEU A 35 7.11 -4.63 1.52
CA LEU A 35 6.00 -5.49 1.11
C LEU A 35 6.20 -6.05 -0.30
N SER A 36 6.86 -5.29 -1.18
CA SER A 36 7.20 -5.78 -2.51
C SER A 36 8.17 -6.95 -2.46
N GLU A 37 9.11 -6.92 -1.52
CA GLU A 37 10.03 -8.04 -1.32
C GLU A 37 9.31 -9.25 -0.74
N ARG A 38 8.38 -9.01 0.17
CA ARG A 38 7.64 -10.09 0.82
C ARG A 38 6.62 -10.74 -0.13
N PHE A 39 6.03 -9.94 -1.02
CA PHE A 39 5.01 -10.40 -1.97
C PHE A 39 5.44 -10.04 -3.39
N PRO A 40 6.43 -10.72 -3.95
CA PRO A 40 6.99 -10.33 -5.25
C PRO A 40 6.03 -10.47 -6.43
N HIS A 41 4.95 -11.22 -6.26
CA HIS A 41 3.95 -11.40 -7.32
C HIS A 41 2.74 -10.48 -7.16
N ALA A 42 2.71 -9.68 -6.10
CA ALA A 42 1.60 -8.78 -5.84
C ALA A 42 1.90 -7.39 -6.38
N TYR A 43 0.87 -6.73 -6.87
CA TYR A 43 1.00 -5.34 -7.29
C TYR A 43 0.66 -4.45 -6.10
N ILE A 44 1.67 -3.79 -5.54
CA ILE A 44 1.54 -2.97 -4.34
C ILE A 44 1.83 -1.52 -4.68
N ASP A 45 1.02 -0.61 -4.14
CA ASP A 45 1.17 0.81 -4.40
C ASP A 45 0.78 1.58 -3.13
N PHE A 46 0.92 2.88 -3.16
CA PHE A 46 0.49 3.73 -2.05
C PHE A 46 -0.16 5.01 -2.58
N ARG A 47 -0.95 5.64 -1.74
CA ARG A 47 -1.60 6.89 -2.10
C ARG A 47 -1.74 7.80 -0.88
N SER A 48 -1.89 9.09 -1.14
CA SER A 48 -2.20 10.06 -0.11
C SER A 48 -3.66 9.92 0.32
N VAL A 49 -3.90 9.94 1.62
CA VAL A 49 -5.25 9.82 2.17
C VAL A 49 -5.63 11.16 2.81
N PRO A 50 -6.76 11.76 2.45
CA PRO A 50 -7.20 12.99 3.11
C PRO A 50 -7.55 12.74 4.57
N GLU A 51 -7.20 13.70 5.40
CA GLU A 51 -7.55 13.63 6.82
C GLU A 51 -9.02 13.92 7.06
#